data_61fac10739441507c778721da150780d
#
_entry.id   61fac10739441507c778721da150780d
#
_cell.length_a   1.000
_cell.length_b   1.000
_cell.length_c   1.000
_cell.angle_alpha   90.00
_cell.angle_beta   90.00
_cell.angle_gamma   90.00
#
_symmetry.space_group_name_H-M   'P 1'
#
loop_
_entity.id
_entity.type
_entity.pdbx_description
1 polymer ?
#
loop_
_entity_poly.entity_id
_entity_poly.type
_entity_poly.pdbx_seq_one_letter_code
_entity_poly.pdbx_strand_id
1 'polypeptide(L)'
;MGKNGKAVEMSIDHKPESQTEIDRISKAGSVITDGRVDGNLNLTRSLGDLKYKHREHLKPEEQAITANPDTYSFPLEDDIDFIIMGCDGIWESKSNEEMV
;
A
#
# COMPACT_ATOMS: atom_id res chain seq x y z
N MET A 1 -6.22 8.01 -11.67
CA MET A 1 -6.02 9.13 -12.60
C MET A 1 -7.02 9.01 -13.73
N GLY A 2 -7.69 10.10 -14.05
CA GLY A 2 -8.50 10.20 -15.25
C GLY A 2 -7.64 10.65 -16.42
N LYS A 3 -7.63 9.86 -17.48
CA LYS A 3 -6.87 10.15 -18.72
C LYS A 3 -7.75 9.86 -19.92
N ASN A 4 -8.10 10.90 -20.69
CA ASN A 4 -9.03 10.77 -21.82
C ASN A 4 -10.34 10.07 -21.46
N GLY A 5 -10.92 10.38 -20.30
CA GLY A 5 -12.15 9.78 -19.81
C GLY A 5 -12.04 8.31 -19.37
N LYS A 6 -10.83 7.79 -19.23
CA LYS A 6 -10.56 6.42 -18.76
C LYS A 6 -9.83 6.44 -17.42
N ALA A 7 -10.10 5.42 -16.60
CA ALA A 7 -9.38 5.22 -15.36
C ALA A 7 -8.00 4.61 -15.63
N VAL A 8 -6.96 5.20 -15.03
CA VAL A 8 -5.60 4.65 -14.97
C VAL A 8 -5.24 4.50 -13.52
N GLU A 9 -4.99 3.27 -13.09
CA GLU A 9 -4.53 2.95 -11.74
C GLU A 9 -3.09 3.43 -11.56
N MET A 10 -2.86 4.21 -10.50
CA MET A 10 -1.56 4.83 -10.24
C MET A 10 -0.88 4.31 -8.99
N SER A 11 -1.57 3.52 -8.19
CA SER A 11 -1.01 2.88 -6.99
C SER A 11 -1.49 1.45 -6.88
N ILE A 12 -0.64 0.62 -6.28
CA ILE A 12 -0.95 -0.77 -5.99
C ILE A 12 -1.11 -0.90 -4.48
N ASP A 13 -2.21 -1.51 -4.05
CA ASP A 13 -2.47 -1.73 -2.63
C ASP A 13 -1.44 -2.67 -2.01
N HIS A 14 -0.95 -2.30 -0.84
CA HIS A 14 -0.05 -3.12 -0.04
C HIS A 14 -0.86 -3.94 0.98
N LYS A 15 -1.21 -5.15 0.59
CA LYS A 15 -2.06 -6.04 1.39
C LYS A 15 -1.26 -7.21 1.98
N PRO A 16 -1.69 -7.77 3.12
CA PRO A 16 -1.02 -8.93 3.73
C PRO A 16 -0.88 -10.15 2.81
N GLU A 17 -1.73 -10.28 1.81
CA GLU A 17 -1.67 -11.35 0.81
C GLU A 17 -0.73 -11.07 -0.36
N SER A 18 -0.19 -9.86 -0.48
CA SER A 18 0.75 -9.50 -1.54
C SER A 18 2.13 -10.11 -1.27
N GLN A 19 2.72 -10.74 -2.28
CA GLN A 19 3.96 -11.51 -2.11
C GLN A 19 5.13 -10.68 -1.56
N THR A 20 5.29 -9.46 -2.04
CA THR A 20 6.34 -8.54 -1.55
C THR A 20 6.20 -8.22 -0.08
N GLU A 21 4.96 -8.08 0.39
CA GLU A 21 4.64 -7.81 1.78
C GLU A 21 4.87 -9.06 2.64
N ILE A 22 4.43 -10.23 2.17
CA ILE A 22 4.67 -11.52 2.82
C ILE A 22 6.15 -11.76 3.04
N ASP A 23 6.97 -11.55 2.01
CA ASP A 23 8.43 -11.77 2.06
C ASP A 23 9.09 -10.86 3.09
N ARG A 24 8.73 -9.57 3.12
CA ARG A 24 9.27 -8.62 4.09
C ARG A 24 8.86 -8.98 5.53
N ILE A 25 7.58 -9.25 5.75
CA ILE A 25 7.01 -9.57 7.06
C ILE A 25 7.64 -10.84 7.61
N SER A 26 7.78 -11.87 6.79
CA SER A 26 8.44 -13.12 7.17
C SER A 26 9.91 -12.92 7.53
N LYS A 27 10.66 -12.16 6.72
CA LYS A 27 12.07 -11.83 7.00
C LYS A 27 12.23 -11.02 8.28
N ALA A 28 11.26 -10.22 8.62
CA ALA A 28 11.24 -9.45 9.88
C ALA A 28 10.90 -10.32 11.10
N GLY A 29 10.57 -11.59 10.91
CA GLY A 29 10.23 -12.52 11.99
C GLY A 29 8.77 -12.42 12.46
N SER A 30 7.91 -11.76 11.70
CA SER A 30 6.47 -11.72 11.94
C SER A 30 5.74 -12.73 11.06
N VAL A 31 4.50 -13.03 11.40
CA VAL A 31 3.65 -13.98 10.68
C VAL A 31 2.35 -13.31 10.26
N ILE A 32 1.73 -13.84 9.21
CA ILE A 32 0.40 -13.41 8.79
C ILE A 32 -0.58 -14.51 9.19
N THR A 33 -1.57 -14.14 9.99
CA THR A 33 -2.62 -15.04 10.48
C THR A 33 -3.98 -14.39 10.22
N ASP A 34 -4.86 -15.10 9.52
CA ASP A 34 -6.20 -14.61 9.15
C ASP A 34 -6.15 -13.24 8.44
N GLY A 35 -5.19 -13.05 7.52
CA GLY A 35 -5.02 -11.82 6.78
C GLY A 35 -4.50 -10.64 7.61
N ARG A 36 -3.91 -10.91 8.78
CA ARG A 36 -3.41 -9.90 9.71
C ARG A 36 -1.97 -10.18 10.11
N VAL A 37 -1.17 -9.14 10.19
CA VAL A 37 0.21 -9.20 10.69
C VAL A 37 0.15 -9.49 12.18
N ASP A 38 0.81 -10.57 12.60
CA ASP A 38 0.79 -11.09 13.97
C ASP A 38 -0.63 -11.26 14.54
N GLY A 39 -1.59 -11.57 13.66
CA GLY A 39 -3.00 -11.74 14.02
C GLY A 39 -3.76 -10.45 14.39
N ASN A 40 -3.15 -9.28 14.26
CA ASN A 40 -3.73 -8.01 14.72
C ASN A 40 -3.97 -7.00 13.59
N LEU A 41 -2.94 -6.62 12.86
CA LEU A 41 -3.00 -5.50 11.92
C LEU A 41 -3.24 -5.98 10.49
N ASN A 42 -4.28 -5.46 9.86
CA ASN A 42 -4.62 -5.76 8.46
C ASN A 42 -3.92 -4.85 7.44
N LEU A 43 -3.02 -3.99 7.90
CA LEU A 43 -2.17 -3.14 7.07
C LEU A 43 -0.75 -3.68 7.09
N THR A 44 0.01 -3.41 6.02
CA THR A 44 1.41 -3.80 5.90
C THR A 44 2.35 -2.61 5.81
N ARG A 45 1.79 -1.41 5.60
CA ARG A 45 2.56 -0.15 5.60
C ARG A 45 1.79 0.94 6.32
N SER A 46 2.48 1.66 7.20
CA SER A 46 1.89 2.75 7.97
C SER A 46 2.96 3.68 8.54
N LEU A 47 2.55 4.89 8.86
CA LEU A 47 3.28 5.76 9.78
C LEU A 47 2.92 5.32 11.22
N GLY A 48 3.86 5.44 12.16
CA GLY A 48 3.61 4.96 13.51
C GLY A 48 3.69 3.43 13.61
N ASP A 49 2.78 2.84 14.36
CA ASP A 49 2.74 1.39 14.62
C ASP A 49 4.08 0.81 15.10
N LEU A 50 4.73 1.50 16.02
CA LEU A 50 6.12 1.28 16.41
C LEU A 50 6.38 -0.12 16.97
N LYS A 51 5.37 -0.79 17.51
CA LYS A 51 5.51 -2.18 17.99
C LYS A 51 5.89 -3.18 16.89
N TYR A 52 5.67 -2.83 15.61
CA TYR A 52 6.08 -3.65 14.46
C TYR A 52 7.40 -3.17 13.83
N LYS A 53 8.07 -2.16 14.43
CA LYS A 53 9.25 -1.48 13.87
C LYS A 53 10.44 -1.48 14.84
N HIS A 54 10.53 -2.48 15.69
CA HIS A 54 11.50 -2.54 16.79
C HIS A 54 12.66 -3.53 16.57
N ARG A 55 12.79 -4.11 15.39
CA ARG A 55 13.88 -5.03 15.06
C ARG A 55 15.15 -4.22 14.77
N GLU A 56 16.01 -4.06 15.77
CA GLU A 56 17.20 -3.19 15.71
C GLU A 56 18.20 -3.56 14.61
N HIS A 57 18.25 -4.85 14.23
CA HIS A 57 19.15 -5.34 13.17
C HIS A 57 18.59 -5.11 11.75
N LEU A 58 17.35 -4.64 11.62
CA LEU A 58 16.70 -4.38 10.34
C LEU A 58 16.59 -2.87 10.07
N LYS A 59 16.78 -2.50 8.81
CA LYS A 59 16.52 -1.13 8.37
C LYS A 59 15.03 -0.79 8.44
N PRO A 60 14.66 0.50 8.44
CA PRO A 60 13.25 0.91 8.47
C PRO A 60 12.38 0.27 7.37
N GLU A 61 12.91 0.14 6.15
CA GLU A 61 12.21 -0.47 5.02
C GLU A 61 12.10 -2.00 5.11
N GLU A 62 12.83 -2.63 6.01
CA GLU A 62 12.84 -4.09 6.22
C GLU A 62 11.98 -4.54 7.41
N GLN A 63 11.45 -3.60 8.18
CA GLN A 63 10.58 -3.90 9.32
C GLN A 63 9.28 -4.59 8.88
N ALA A 64 8.64 -5.31 9.80
CA ALA A 64 7.38 -6.02 9.49
C ALA A 64 6.32 -5.07 8.93
N ILE A 65 6.15 -3.92 9.55
CA ILE A 65 5.39 -2.80 9.01
C ILE A 65 6.38 -1.70 8.66
N THR A 66 6.23 -1.07 7.52
CA THR A 66 7.12 0.00 7.10
C THR A 66 6.34 1.22 6.60
N ALA A 67 6.90 2.40 6.78
CA ALA A 67 6.39 3.62 6.19
C ALA A 67 6.99 3.91 4.81
N ASN A 68 7.94 3.07 4.34
CA ASN A 68 8.62 3.27 3.07
C ASN A 68 7.62 3.16 1.90
N PRO A 69 7.41 4.23 1.10
CA PRO A 69 6.44 4.19 0.01
C PRO A 69 7.04 3.58 -1.25
N ASP A 70 6.19 3.00 -2.08
CA ASP A 70 6.54 2.84 -3.49
C ASP A 70 6.39 4.19 -4.17
N THR A 71 7.28 4.50 -5.09
CA THR A 71 7.26 5.78 -5.82
C THR A 71 7.27 5.54 -7.31
N TYR A 72 6.49 6.33 -8.01
CA TYR A 72 6.39 6.30 -9.48
C TYR A 72 6.52 7.72 -10.00
N SER A 73 7.16 7.87 -11.15
CA SER A 73 7.17 9.14 -11.86
C SER A 73 6.76 8.92 -13.31
N PHE A 74 5.99 9.86 -13.82
CA PHE A 74 5.53 9.84 -15.21
C PHE A 74 5.43 11.27 -15.72
N PRO A 75 5.59 11.50 -17.03
CA PRO A 75 5.46 12.83 -17.58
C PRO A 75 4.01 13.32 -17.46
N LEU A 76 3.83 14.59 -17.13
CA LEU A 76 2.53 15.24 -17.17
C LEU A 76 2.17 15.54 -18.63
N GLU A 77 1.17 14.86 -19.13
CA GLU A 77 0.69 14.98 -20.52
C GLU A 77 -0.65 15.71 -20.57
N ASP A 78 -0.97 16.34 -21.70
CA ASP A 78 -2.18 17.16 -21.86
C ASP A 78 -3.49 16.35 -21.81
N ASP A 79 -3.40 15.02 -21.93
CA ASP A 79 -4.55 14.11 -21.88
C ASP A 79 -4.88 13.62 -20.46
N ILE A 80 -4.17 14.11 -19.46
CA ILE A 80 -4.46 13.86 -18.04
C ILE A 80 -5.46 14.90 -17.56
N ASP A 81 -6.66 14.44 -17.21
CA ASP A 81 -7.75 15.31 -16.79
C ASP A 81 -7.67 15.67 -15.31
N PHE A 82 -7.47 14.65 -14.47
CA PHE A 82 -7.41 14.81 -13.01
C PHE A 82 -6.78 13.61 -12.32
N ILE A 83 -6.47 13.79 -11.04
CA ILE A 83 -6.05 12.72 -10.12
C ILE A 83 -7.06 12.64 -8.99
N ILE A 84 -7.47 11.43 -8.65
CA ILE A 84 -8.29 11.16 -7.46
C ILE A 84 -7.44 10.39 -6.47
N MET A 85 -7.37 10.87 -5.25
CA MET A 85 -6.74 10.20 -4.12
C MET A 85 -7.79 9.98 -3.03
N GLY A 86 -7.84 8.78 -2.50
CA GLY A 86 -8.80 8.43 -1.46
C GLY A 86 -8.33 7.24 -0.65
N CYS A 87 -8.99 7.04 0.47
CA CYS A 87 -8.83 5.86 1.31
C CYS A 87 -9.89 4.80 0.99
N ASP A 88 -9.90 3.73 1.76
CA ASP A 88 -10.83 2.61 1.60
C ASP A 88 -12.32 3.01 1.71
N GLY A 89 -12.64 4.10 2.41
CA GLY A 89 -14.00 4.65 2.42
C GLY A 89 -14.55 4.99 1.04
N ILE A 90 -13.68 5.25 0.07
CA ILE A 90 -14.03 5.43 -1.34
C ILE A 90 -13.92 4.10 -2.08
N TRP A 91 -12.76 3.46 -2.00
CA TRP A 91 -12.39 2.32 -2.85
C TRP A 91 -13.11 1.01 -2.49
N GLU A 92 -13.67 0.88 -1.29
CA GLU A 92 -14.58 -0.23 -0.95
C GLU A 92 -15.98 -0.06 -1.56
N SER A 93 -16.36 1.17 -1.91
CA SER A 93 -17.69 1.51 -2.42
C SER A 93 -17.74 1.73 -3.93
N LYS A 94 -16.62 2.13 -4.53
CA LYS A 94 -16.53 2.53 -5.93
C LYS A 94 -15.27 1.97 -6.58
N SER A 95 -15.43 1.49 -7.82
CA SER A 95 -14.27 1.14 -8.63
C SER A 95 -13.59 2.39 -9.20
N ASN A 96 -12.39 2.22 -9.74
CA ASN A 96 -11.66 3.29 -10.41
C ASN A 96 -12.47 3.85 -11.59
N GLU A 97 -13.12 2.99 -12.36
CA GLU A 97 -13.95 3.37 -13.52
C GLU A 97 -15.20 4.15 -13.10
N GLU A 98 -15.81 3.78 -11.97
CA GLU A 98 -16.98 4.49 -11.45
C GLU A 98 -16.63 5.89 -10.93
N MET A 99 -15.38 6.10 -10.50
CA MET A 99 -14.92 7.39 -10.02
C MET A 99 -14.48 8.34 -11.13
N VAL A 100 -14.06 7.82 -12.26
CA VAL A 100 -13.67 8.59 -13.45
C VAL A 100 -14.85 8.83 -14.36
#